data_05ed57b10112a1d5a4586cdf20d3a598
#
_entry.id   05ed57b10112a1d5a4586cdf20d3a598
#
_cell.length_a   1.000
_cell.length_b   1.000
_cell.length_c   1.000
_cell.angle_alpha   90.00
_cell.angle_beta   90.00
_cell.angle_gamma   90.00
#
_symmetry.space_group_name_H-M   'P 1'
#
loop_
_entity.id
_entity.type
_entity.pdbx_description
1 polymer ?
#
loop_
_entity_poly.entity_id
_entity_poly.type
_entity_poly.pdbx_seq_one_letter_code
_entity_poly.pdbx_strand_id
1 'polypeptide(L)'
;MNNPTYVQEYNAIVEVINKYKEGCEKANSGMMKPAFNEQATIFGVADDNKLVGGQIQGLFDIIDNTFQPSPETKIVIVSIDIVGTAASARIDIDDFSGFHFTDFLHLLKVDGKWTIVSKIYHTHQNT
;
A
#
# COMPACT_ATOMS: atom_id res chain seq x y z
N MET A 1 -9.18 1.70 30.96
CA MET A 1 -9.39 1.69 29.52
C MET A 1 -9.04 0.33 28.96
N ASN A 2 -9.88 -0.17 28.10
CA ASN A 2 -9.62 -1.46 27.45
C ASN A 2 -8.70 -1.28 26.26
N ASN A 3 -7.71 -2.16 26.14
CA ASN A 3 -6.89 -2.21 24.95
C ASN A 3 -7.73 -2.72 23.77
N PRO A 4 -7.46 -2.27 22.54
CA PRO A 4 -8.12 -2.82 21.37
C PRO A 4 -7.90 -4.31 21.26
N THR A 5 -8.91 -5.01 20.78
CA THR A 5 -8.81 -6.43 20.47
C THR A 5 -8.10 -6.65 19.13
N TYR A 6 -7.71 -7.88 18.86
CA TYR A 6 -7.15 -8.23 17.54
C TYR A 6 -8.11 -7.86 16.41
N VAL A 7 -9.42 -8.11 16.59
CA VAL A 7 -10.42 -7.76 15.58
C VAL A 7 -10.45 -6.25 15.32
N GLN A 8 -10.39 -5.45 16.38
CA GLN A 8 -10.37 -3.99 16.23
C GLN A 8 -9.09 -3.52 15.54
N GLU A 9 -7.93 -4.09 15.90
CA GLU A 9 -6.66 -3.76 15.25
C GLU A 9 -6.66 -4.17 13.78
N TYR A 10 -7.16 -5.37 13.49
CA TYR A 10 -7.29 -5.86 12.11
C TYR A 10 -8.14 -4.91 11.27
N ASN A 11 -9.31 -4.53 11.78
CA ASN A 11 -10.20 -3.64 11.05
C ASN A 11 -9.60 -2.25 10.86
N ALA A 12 -8.85 -1.75 11.83
CA ALA A 12 -8.16 -0.47 11.70
C ALA A 12 -7.11 -0.51 10.58
N ILE A 13 -6.39 -1.62 10.44
CA ILE A 13 -5.43 -1.80 9.36
C ILE A 13 -6.14 -1.90 8.01
N VAL A 14 -7.26 -2.62 7.94
CA VAL A 14 -8.07 -2.69 6.71
C VAL A 14 -8.50 -1.29 6.26
N GLU A 15 -8.91 -0.43 7.19
CA GLU A 15 -9.29 0.95 6.86
C GLU A 15 -8.12 1.75 6.28
N VAL A 16 -6.91 1.59 6.83
CA VAL A 16 -5.72 2.23 6.29
C VAL A 16 -5.44 1.74 4.87
N ILE A 17 -5.48 0.43 4.65
CA ILE A 17 -5.24 -0.16 3.33
C ILE A 17 -6.31 0.29 2.34
N ASN A 18 -7.57 0.46 2.77
CA ASN A 18 -8.64 0.92 1.89
C ASN A 18 -8.39 2.32 1.34
N LYS A 19 -7.75 3.21 2.10
CA LYS A 19 -7.37 4.53 1.59
C LYS A 19 -6.36 4.42 0.45
N TYR A 20 -5.41 3.52 0.58
CA TYR A 20 -4.46 3.22 -0.49
C TYR A 20 -5.19 2.65 -1.72
N LYS A 21 -6.09 1.67 -1.50
CA LYS A 21 -6.88 1.08 -2.59
C LYS A 21 -7.66 2.13 -3.36
N GLU A 22 -8.37 3.01 -2.66
CA GLU A 22 -9.16 4.06 -3.30
C GLU A 22 -8.27 5.01 -4.11
N GLY A 23 -7.11 5.38 -3.57
CA GLY A 23 -6.15 6.19 -4.28
C GLY A 23 -5.63 5.53 -5.56
N CYS A 24 -5.43 4.21 -5.53
CA CYS A 24 -5.04 3.44 -6.71
C CYS A 24 -6.15 3.44 -7.77
N GLU A 25 -7.37 3.12 -7.36
CA GLU A 25 -8.52 3.01 -8.26
C GLU A 25 -8.79 4.32 -8.99
N LYS A 26 -8.62 5.44 -8.30
CA LYS A 26 -8.90 6.78 -8.83
C LYS A 26 -7.65 7.51 -9.35
N ALA A 27 -6.49 6.87 -9.25
CA ALA A 27 -5.19 7.47 -9.60
C ALA A 27 -5.03 8.84 -8.95
N ASN A 28 -5.26 8.90 -7.65
CA ASN A 28 -5.28 10.15 -6.88
C ASN A 28 -4.44 9.97 -5.61
N SER A 29 -3.25 10.59 -5.59
CA SER A 29 -2.34 10.47 -4.46
C SER A 29 -2.90 11.09 -3.19
N GLY A 30 -3.70 12.15 -3.31
CA GLY A 30 -4.32 12.80 -2.16
C GLY A 30 -5.22 11.87 -1.35
N MET A 31 -5.80 10.87 -2.01
CA MET A 31 -6.65 9.88 -1.35
C MET A 31 -5.84 8.82 -0.60
N MET A 32 -4.62 8.52 -1.05
CA MET A 32 -3.79 7.49 -0.42
C MET A 32 -2.78 8.04 0.58
N LYS A 33 -2.42 9.32 0.50
CA LYS A 33 -1.45 9.92 1.42
C LYS A 33 -1.75 9.68 2.90
N PRO A 34 -3.01 9.78 3.36
CA PRO A 34 -3.30 9.53 4.78
C PRO A 34 -2.97 8.13 5.26
N ALA A 35 -2.82 7.16 4.36
CA ALA A 35 -2.45 5.79 4.72
C ALA A 35 -0.96 5.64 5.04
N PHE A 36 -0.12 6.56 4.57
CA PHE A 36 1.33 6.46 4.65
C PHE A 36 1.92 7.43 5.67
N ASN A 37 2.95 6.97 6.38
CA ASN A 37 3.78 7.85 7.19
C ASN A 37 4.63 8.72 6.27
N GLU A 38 4.97 9.93 6.73
CA GLU A 38 5.82 10.84 5.96
C GLU A 38 7.20 10.26 5.66
N GLN A 39 7.70 9.37 6.51
CA GLN A 39 9.00 8.73 6.36
C GLN A 39 8.92 7.42 5.59
N ALA A 40 7.75 7.06 5.07
CA ALA A 40 7.57 5.79 4.37
C ALA A 40 8.45 5.71 3.12
N THR A 41 8.82 4.47 2.78
CA THR A 41 9.62 4.17 1.60
C THR A 41 8.90 3.20 0.68
N ILE A 42 9.30 3.21 -0.58
CA ILE A 42 8.84 2.27 -1.60
C ILE A 42 10.04 1.74 -2.35
N PHE A 43 10.13 0.40 -2.52
CA PHE A 43 11.19 -0.22 -3.27
C PHE A 43 10.67 -1.41 -4.06
N GLY A 44 11.25 -1.62 -5.23
CA GLY A 44 11.00 -2.77 -6.07
C GLY A 44 12.22 -3.10 -6.92
N VAL A 45 12.06 -4.05 -7.82
CA VAL A 45 13.12 -4.45 -8.75
C VAL A 45 12.66 -4.08 -10.16
N ALA A 46 13.47 -3.28 -10.84
CA ALA A 46 13.19 -2.83 -12.21
C ALA A 46 13.50 -3.94 -13.23
N ASP A 47 13.11 -3.71 -14.49
CA ASP A 47 13.30 -4.68 -15.57
C ASP A 47 14.77 -5.04 -15.80
N ASP A 48 15.69 -4.14 -15.44
CA ASP A 48 17.13 -4.40 -15.52
C ASP A 48 17.70 -5.13 -14.31
N ASN A 49 16.83 -5.67 -13.44
CA ASN A 49 17.18 -6.38 -12.21
C ASN A 49 17.85 -5.49 -11.15
N LYS A 50 17.66 -4.19 -11.22
CA LYS A 50 18.23 -3.26 -10.25
C LYS A 50 17.19 -2.76 -9.29
N LEU A 51 17.66 -2.42 -8.08
CA LEU A 51 16.82 -1.79 -7.07
C LEU A 51 16.34 -0.44 -7.56
N VAL A 52 15.05 -0.18 -7.42
CA VAL A 52 14.45 1.12 -7.73
C VAL A 52 13.54 1.51 -6.57
N GLY A 53 13.53 2.78 -6.24
CA GLY A 53 12.65 3.29 -5.19
C GLY A 53 13.29 4.42 -4.41
N GLY A 54 12.76 4.64 -3.22
CA GLY A 54 13.17 5.71 -2.32
C GLY A 54 12.02 6.13 -1.42
N GLN A 55 11.88 7.44 -1.20
CA GLN A 55 10.81 7.97 -0.40
C GLN A 55 9.45 7.77 -1.10
N ILE A 56 8.41 7.60 -0.30
CA ILE A 56 7.05 7.32 -0.80
C ILE A 56 6.51 8.43 -1.70
N GLN A 57 7.06 9.65 -1.62
CA GLN A 57 6.67 10.74 -2.52
C GLN A 57 6.84 10.35 -3.99
N GLY A 58 7.81 9.49 -4.30
CA GLY A 58 7.99 8.98 -5.66
C GLY A 58 6.77 8.22 -6.18
N LEU A 59 6.09 7.46 -5.31
CA LEU A 59 4.84 6.80 -5.68
C LEU A 59 3.75 7.84 -5.98
N PHE A 60 3.61 8.84 -5.13
CA PHE A 60 2.58 9.87 -5.30
C PHE A 60 2.76 10.61 -6.62
N ASP A 61 3.99 10.92 -6.98
CA ASP A 61 4.29 11.59 -8.25
C ASP A 61 3.90 10.72 -9.45
N ILE A 62 4.19 9.42 -9.39
CA ILE A 62 3.83 8.48 -10.47
C ILE A 62 2.30 8.34 -10.56
N ILE A 63 1.62 8.24 -9.43
CA ILE A 63 0.16 8.12 -9.40
C ILE A 63 -0.49 9.34 -10.08
N ASP A 64 -0.02 10.53 -9.75
CA ASP A 64 -0.63 11.77 -10.24
C ASP A 64 -0.26 12.07 -11.70
N ASN A 65 0.94 11.68 -12.15
CA ASN A 65 1.47 12.11 -13.44
C ASN A 65 1.42 11.03 -14.53
N THR A 66 1.36 9.76 -14.15
CA THR A 66 1.51 8.64 -15.10
C THR A 66 0.29 7.73 -15.14
N PHE A 67 -0.25 7.38 -13.97
CA PHE A 67 -1.34 6.43 -13.89
C PHE A 67 -2.68 7.11 -14.19
N GLN A 68 -3.63 6.30 -14.67
CA GLN A 68 -4.96 6.76 -15.02
C GLN A 68 -6.00 6.07 -14.14
N PRO A 69 -7.12 6.74 -13.81
CA PRO A 69 -8.23 6.06 -13.16
C PRO A 69 -8.69 4.88 -14.00
N SER A 70 -8.94 3.76 -13.35
CA SER A 70 -9.34 2.54 -14.04
C SER A 70 -10.44 1.84 -13.25
N PRO A 71 -11.64 1.69 -13.83
CA PRO A 71 -12.70 0.94 -13.17
C PRO A 71 -12.41 -0.56 -13.10
N GLU A 72 -11.46 -1.06 -13.88
CA GLU A 72 -11.06 -2.46 -13.86
C GLU A 72 -10.09 -2.79 -12.74
N THR A 73 -9.51 -1.80 -12.06
CA THR A 73 -8.56 -2.03 -10.97
C THR A 73 -9.24 -2.80 -9.84
N LYS A 74 -8.67 -3.96 -9.51
CA LYS A 74 -9.17 -4.81 -8.43
C LYS A 74 -8.05 -5.08 -7.45
N ILE A 75 -8.36 -4.91 -6.18
CA ILE A 75 -7.38 -5.05 -5.11
C ILE A 75 -7.93 -5.98 -4.05
N VAL A 76 -7.14 -7.00 -3.69
CA VAL A 76 -7.48 -7.98 -2.66
C VAL A 76 -6.45 -7.94 -1.57
N ILE A 77 -6.90 -7.88 -0.32
CA ILE A 77 -6.03 -8.09 0.84
C ILE A 77 -5.90 -9.60 1.02
N VAL A 78 -4.70 -10.12 0.76
CA VAL A 78 -4.44 -11.56 0.83
C VAL A 78 -4.22 -12.00 2.27
N SER A 79 -3.47 -11.22 3.03
CA SER A 79 -3.14 -11.57 4.42
C SER A 79 -2.77 -10.31 5.21
N ILE A 80 -3.02 -10.37 6.52
CA ILE A 80 -2.57 -9.39 7.50
C ILE A 80 -2.05 -10.16 8.71
N ASP A 81 -0.87 -9.79 9.19
CA ASP A 81 -0.26 -10.38 10.38
C ASP A 81 0.10 -9.24 11.35
N ILE A 82 -0.33 -9.35 12.61
CA ILE A 82 -0.21 -8.29 13.60
C ILE A 82 0.45 -8.82 14.86
N VAL A 83 1.51 -8.14 15.28
CA VAL A 83 2.17 -8.41 16.56
C VAL A 83 2.42 -7.08 17.26
N GLY A 84 1.65 -6.81 18.33
CA GLY A 84 1.80 -5.57 19.09
C GLY A 84 1.60 -4.32 18.22
N THR A 85 2.63 -3.52 18.09
CA THR A 85 2.60 -2.27 17.31
C THR A 85 3.09 -2.42 15.88
N ALA A 86 3.35 -3.66 15.42
CA ALA A 86 3.88 -3.91 14.09
C ALA A 86 2.97 -4.86 13.33
N ALA A 87 2.83 -4.61 12.02
CA ALA A 87 2.02 -5.48 11.17
C ALA A 87 2.61 -5.56 9.76
N SER A 88 2.30 -6.67 9.09
CA SER A 88 2.58 -6.81 7.67
C SER A 88 1.30 -7.22 6.95
N ALA A 89 1.17 -6.76 5.71
CA ALA A 89 0.02 -7.11 4.88
C ALA A 89 0.49 -7.36 3.45
N ARG A 90 -0.15 -8.35 2.81
CA ARG A 90 0.04 -8.57 1.39
C ARG A 90 -1.23 -8.20 0.65
N ILE A 91 -1.09 -7.42 -0.41
CA ILE A 91 -2.19 -7.12 -1.33
C ILE A 91 -1.79 -7.48 -2.75
N ASP A 92 -2.76 -7.97 -3.51
CA ASP A 92 -2.60 -8.23 -4.95
C ASP A 92 -3.49 -7.24 -5.71
N ILE A 93 -2.94 -6.65 -6.76
CA ILE A 93 -3.58 -5.60 -7.55
C ILE A 93 -3.61 -6.01 -9.01
N ASP A 94 -4.82 -6.07 -9.58
CA ASP A 94 -5.01 -6.35 -11.01
C ASP A 94 -5.47 -5.09 -11.73
N ASP A 95 -4.97 -4.92 -12.94
CA ASP A 95 -5.41 -3.88 -13.89
C ASP A 95 -5.28 -2.46 -13.33
N PHE A 96 -4.19 -2.19 -12.62
CA PHE A 96 -3.84 -0.85 -12.20
C PHE A 96 -3.10 -0.15 -13.34
N SER A 97 -3.81 0.66 -14.12
CA SER A 97 -3.32 1.21 -15.39
C SER A 97 -2.72 0.14 -16.31
N GLY A 98 -3.33 -1.04 -16.33
CA GLY A 98 -2.87 -2.19 -17.11
C GLY A 98 -1.77 -3.02 -16.47
N PHE A 99 -1.29 -2.62 -15.29
CA PHE A 99 -0.27 -3.36 -14.56
C PHE A 99 -0.89 -4.28 -13.51
N HIS A 100 -0.16 -5.34 -13.18
CA HIS A 100 -0.50 -6.27 -12.11
C HIS A 100 0.63 -6.27 -11.10
N PHE A 101 0.30 -6.05 -9.83
CA PHE A 101 1.29 -5.96 -8.75
C PHE A 101 0.94 -6.88 -7.59
N THR A 102 1.97 -7.33 -6.88
CA THR A 102 1.86 -7.77 -5.50
C THR A 102 2.61 -6.79 -4.63
N ASP A 103 1.97 -6.25 -3.61
CA ASP A 103 2.58 -5.36 -2.65
C ASP A 103 2.67 -6.02 -1.29
N PHE A 104 3.82 -5.86 -0.63
CA PHE A 104 3.97 -6.14 0.79
C PHE A 104 4.06 -4.81 1.53
N LEU A 105 3.15 -4.59 2.46
CA LEU A 105 3.06 -3.38 3.25
C LEU A 105 3.48 -3.68 4.68
N HIS A 106 4.36 -2.86 5.24
CA HIS A 106 4.70 -2.90 6.65
C HIS A 106 4.09 -1.69 7.33
N LEU A 107 3.42 -1.93 8.45
CA LEU A 107 2.71 -0.89 9.18
C LEU A 107 3.20 -0.86 10.63
N LEU A 108 3.16 0.32 11.21
CA LEU A 108 3.41 0.52 12.63
C LEU A 108 2.25 1.31 13.23
N LYS A 109 1.97 1.03 14.50
CA LYS A 109 0.98 1.79 15.25
C LYS A 109 1.70 2.90 16.00
N VAL A 110 1.53 4.13 15.53
CA VAL A 110 2.20 5.33 16.06
C VAL A 110 1.16 6.26 16.63
N ASP A 111 1.32 6.63 17.90
CA ASP A 111 0.36 7.49 18.60
C ASP A 111 -1.08 6.99 18.45
N GLY A 112 -1.26 5.68 18.60
CA GLY A 112 -2.58 5.06 18.53
C GLY A 112 -3.15 4.84 17.13
N LYS A 113 -2.38 5.14 16.08
CA LYS A 113 -2.85 5.04 14.68
C LYS A 113 -1.92 4.18 13.86
N TRP A 114 -2.51 3.27 13.07
CA TRP A 114 -1.74 2.48 12.11
C TRP A 114 -1.36 3.34 10.90
N THR A 115 -0.11 3.22 10.47
CA THR A 115 0.43 3.94 9.31
C THR A 115 1.39 3.04 8.55
N ILE A 116 1.36 3.11 7.22
CA ILE A 116 2.26 2.34 6.38
C ILE A 116 3.62 3.03 6.37
N VAL A 117 4.68 2.29 6.73
CA VAL A 117 6.05 2.81 6.78
C VAL A 117 6.93 2.24 5.67
N SER A 118 6.51 1.14 5.04
CA SER A 118 7.31 0.50 3.99
C SER A 118 6.38 -0.21 3.02
N LYS A 119 6.65 -0.02 1.74
CA LYS A 119 5.99 -0.75 0.66
C LYS A 119 7.09 -1.33 -0.21
N ILE A 120 7.07 -2.65 -0.41
CA ILE A 120 7.85 -3.27 -1.48
C ILE A 120 6.89 -3.94 -2.44
N TYR A 121 7.25 -4.03 -3.71
CA TYR A 121 6.33 -4.54 -4.72
C TYR A 121 7.05 -5.37 -5.76
N HIS A 122 6.28 -6.28 -6.35
CA HIS A 122 6.68 -7.03 -7.53
C HIS A 122 5.70 -6.70 -8.67
N THR A 123 6.23 -6.35 -9.82
CA THR A 123 5.41 -6.13 -11.02
C THR A 123 5.34 -7.44 -11.80
N HIS A 124 4.13 -7.98 -11.95
CA HIS A 124 3.93 -9.20 -12.73
C HIS A 124 3.92 -8.87 -14.22
N GLN A 125 4.60 -9.71 -14.99
CA GLN A 125 4.59 -9.55 -16.43
C GLN A 125 3.27 -10.04 -17.01
N ASN A 126 2.78 -9.32 -18.01
CA ASN A 126 1.65 -9.78 -18.80
C ASN A 126 2.12 -10.92 -19.72
N THR A 127 1.42 -12.05 -19.63
CA THR A 127 1.68 -13.19 -20.51
C THR A 127 0.58 -13.33 -21.53
#